data_29fec1ebfd390e36634c9b665784d52a
#
_entry.id   29fec1ebfd390e36634c9b665784d52a
#
_cell.length_a   1.000
_cell.length_b   1.000
_cell.length_c   1.000
_cell.angle_alpha   90.00
_cell.angle_beta   90.00
_cell.angle_gamma   90.00
#
_symmetry.space_group_name_H-M   'P 1'
#
loop_
_entity.id
_entity.type
_entity.pdbx_description
1 polymer ?
#
loop_
_entity_poly.entity_id
_entity_poly.type
_entity_poly.pdbx_seq_one_letter_code
_entity_poly.pdbx_strand_id
1 'polypeptide(L)'
;MKTVAKNLTITMKTTAKELTIFTAGGLSYGLVELAWRSTTHISMFFVGGICFWLIGSIDEHGSTPSLIYQSVLSCLIVTSVEFTSGVFINIVLGLNVWDYSALPYNVLGQICLPFSALWLLISVPAIYFEDFLRAKLFGERMKRIDLYLFPVKKCL
;
A
#
# COMPACT_ATOMS: atom_id res chain seq x y z
N MET A 1 7.31 -13.17 35.34
CA MET A 1 6.96 -14.16 34.29
C MET A 1 5.65 -13.79 33.53
N LYS A 2 4.50 -13.55 34.19
CA LYS A 2 3.22 -13.26 33.50
C LYS A 2 3.26 -12.03 32.57
N THR A 3 3.95 -10.95 32.98
CA THR A 3 4.07 -9.72 32.17
C THR A 3 4.90 -9.95 30.90
N VAL A 4 6.01 -10.69 31.00
CA VAL A 4 6.85 -11.03 29.84
C VAL A 4 6.08 -11.90 28.84
N ALA A 5 5.37 -12.91 29.31
CA ALA A 5 4.54 -13.75 28.46
C ALA A 5 3.42 -12.95 27.76
N LYS A 6 2.76 -12.02 28.48
CA LYS A 6 1.74 -11.14 27.90
C LYS A 6 2.31 -10.23 26.81
N ASN A 7 3.45 -9.59 27.07
CA ASN A 7 4.11 -8.73 26.09
C ASN A 7 4.53 -9.51 24.84
N LEU A 8 5.09 -10.71 25.02
CA LEU A 8 5.47 -11.60 23.92
C LEU A 8 4.24 -11.95 23.05
N THR A 9 3.12 -12.31 23.67
CA THR A 9 1.88 -12.63 22.95
C THR A 9 1.34 -11.45 22.17
N ILE A 10 1.39 -10.23 22.71
CA ILE A 10 0.97 -9.00 22.01
C ILE A 10 1.88 -8.76 20.81
N THR A 11 3.20 -8.81 20.98
CA THR A 11 4.17 -8.62 19.90
C THR A 11 3.95 -9.63 18.77
N MET A 12 3.79 -10.91 19.10
CA MET A 12 3.53 -11.96 18.09
C MET A 12 2.24 -11.69 17.29
N LYS A 13 1.17 -11.25 17.94
CA LYS A 13 -0.09 -10.92 17.24
C LYS A 13 0.07 -9.72 16.32
N THR A 14 0.78 -8.69 16.75
CA THR A 14 1.07 -7.52 15.91
C THR A 14 1.92 -7.91 14.71
N THR A 15 3.01 -8.64 14.91
CA THR A 15 3.87 -9.10 13.80
C THR A 15 3.11 -9.98 12.81
N ALA A 16 2.26 -10.90 13.29
CA ALA A 16 1.44 -11.73 12.42
C ALA A 16 0.45 -10.89 11.58
N LYS A 17 -0.14 -9.86 12.17
CA LYS A 17 -1.01 -8.92 11.47
C LYS A 17 -0.26 -8.22 10.33
N GLU A 18 0.86 -7.58 10.66
CA GLU A 18 1.67 -6.84 9.68
C GLU A 18 2.13 -7.76 8.52
N LEU A 19 2.58 -8.97 8.84
CA LEU A 19 2.98 -9.94 7.82
C LEU A 19 1.82 -10.38 6.94
N THR A 20 0.61 -10.53 7.50
CA THR A 20 -0.59 -10.88 6.71
C THR A 20 -0.96 -9.76 5.75
N ILE A 21 -0.97 -8.51 6.21
CA ILE A 21 -1.24 -7.32 5.38
C ILE A 21 -0.20 -7.19 4.27
N PHE A 22 1.07 -7.30 4.61
CA PHE A 22 2.16 -7.29 3.63
C PHE A 22 1.99 -8.39 2.56
N THR A 23 1.70 -9.61 2.98
CA THR A 23 1.53 -10.76 2.06
C THR A 23 0.32 -10.56 1.15
N ALA A 24 -0.81 -10.08 1.71
CA ALA A 24 -2.00 -9.79 0.93
C ALA A 24 -1.74 -8.71 -0.12
N GLY A 25 -1.02 -7.65 0.23
CA GLY A 25 -0.62 -6.60 -0.71
C GLY A 25 0.29 -7.11 -1.81
N GLY A 26 1.31 -7.90 -1.47
CA GLY A 26 2.21 -8.49 -2.44
C GLY A 26 1.52 -9.42 -3.43
N LEU A 27 0.62 -10.27 -2.94
CA LEU A 27 -0.18 -11.16 -3.80
C LEU A 27 -1.14 -10.37 -4.69
N SER A 28 -1.83 -9.37 -4.14
CA SER A 28 -2.76 -8.52 -4.89
C SER A 28 -2.05 -7.78 -6.01
N TYR A 29 -0.88 -7.20 -5.73
CA TYR A 29 -0.07 -6.52 -6.73
C TYR A 29 0.35 -7.48 -7.85
N GLY A 30 0.89 -8.64 -7.51
CA GLY A 30 1.29 -9.66 -8.49
C GLY A 30 0.12 -10.13 -9.36
N LEU A 31 -1.09 -10.27 -8.80
CA LEU A 31 -2.30 -10.61 -9.55
C LEU A 31 -2.70 -9.50 -10.53
N VAL A 32 -2.66 -8.24 -10.11
CA VAL A 32 -2.91 -7.10 -11.01
C VAL A 32 -1.90 -7.06 -12.15
N GLU A 33 -0.63 -7.30 -11.88
CA GLU A 33 0.42 -7.36 -12.88
C GLU A 33 0.21 -8.50 -13.89
N LEU A 34 -0.10 -9.69 -13.40
CA LEU A 34 -0.40 -10.85 -14.26
C LEU A 34 -1.60 -10.58 -15.15
N ALA A 35 -2.64 -9.93 -14.64
CA ALA A 35 -3.82 -9.56 -15.41
C ALA A 35 -3.52 -8.50 -16.48
N TRP A 36 -2.61 -7.57 -16.18
CA TRP A 36 -2.26 -6.46 -17.08
C TRP A 36 -1.26 -6.86 -18.18
N ARG A 37 -0.17 -7.53 -17.82
CA ARG A 37 0.92 -7.84 -18.75
C ARG A 37 1.29 -9.33 -18.85
N SER A 38 0.48 -10.23 -18.27
CA SER A 38 0.64 -11.69 -18.27
C SER A 38 1.97 -12.19 -17.68
N THR A 39 2.75 -11.33 -17.08
CA THR A 39 4.04 -11.63 -16.43
C THR A 39 4.20 -10.84 -15.16
N THR A 40 4.89 -11.39 -14.17
CA THR A 40 5.28 -10.69 -12.94
C THR A 40 6.67 -11.15 -12.52
N HIS A 41 7.32 -10.39 -11.66
CA HIS A 41 8.60 -10.71 -11.06
C HIS A 41 8.48 -10.76 -9.54
N ILE A 42 9.26 -11.59 -8.88
CA ILE A 42 9.19 -11.75 -7.41
C ILE A 42 9.40 -10.44 -6.64
N SER A 43 10.18 -9.52 -7.20
CA SER A 43 10.37 -8.18 -6.61
C SER A 43 9.07 -7.42 -6.45
N MET A 44 8.09 -7.63 -7.34
CA MET A 44 6.81 -6.93 -7.31
C MET A 44 5.92 -7.39 -6.16
N PHE A 45 6.10 -8.63 -5.69
CA PHE A 45 5.51 -9.09 -4.43
C PHE A 45 6.01 -8.25 -3.24
N PHE A 46 7.30 -7.97 -3.17
CA PHE A 46 7.86 -7.16 -2.09
C PHE A 46 7.46 -5.69 -2.21
N VAL A 47 7.50 -5.13 -3.42
CA VAL A 47 7.07 -3.75 -3.70
C VAL A 47 5.59 -3.56 -3.32
N GLY A 48 4.71 -4.44 -3.80
CA GLY A 48 3.29 -4.40 -3.48
C GLY A 48 2.99 -4.61 -2.00
N GLY A 49 3.72 -5.52 -1.35
CA GLY A 49 3.63 -5.76 0.10
C GLY A 49 4.00 -4.53 0.92
N ILE A 50 5.12 -3.87 0.59
CA ILE A 50 5.56 -2.62 1.23
C ILE A 50 4.52 -1.51 1.02
N CYS A 51 4.06 -1.30 -0.21
CA CYS A 51 3.05 -0.30 -0.53
C CYS A 51 1.77 -0.51 0.30
N PHE A 52 1.24 -1.71 0.31
CA PHE A 52 -0.01 -2.02 0.99
C PHE A 52 0.11 -1.88 2.51
N TRP A 53 1.23 -2.30 3.09
CA TRP A 53 1.54 -2.11 4.49
C TRP A 53 1.65 -0.62 4.87
N LEU A 54 2.32 0.20 4.06
CA LEU A 54 2.44 1.64 4.29
C LEU A 54 1.08 2.35 4.15
N ILE A 55 0.24 1.95 3.18
CA ILE A 55 -1.12 2.47 3.03
C ILE A 55 -1.93 2.22 4.30
N GLY A 56 -1.89 1.01 4.85
CA GLY A 56 -2.58 0.67 6.08
C GLY A 56 -2.09 1.43 7.30
N SER A 57 -0.85 1.91 7.28
CA SER A 57 -0.26 2.69 8.39
C SER A 57 -0.75 4.14 8.45
N ILE A 58 -1.37 4.66 7.36
CA ILE A 58 -1.79 6.08 7.27
C ILE A 58 -2.80 6.44 8.37
N ASP A 59 -3.67 5.53 8.74
CA ASP A 59 -4.78 5.78 9.64
C ASP A 59 -4.64 5.10 11.03
N GLU A 60 -3.52 4.42 11.29
CA GLU A 60 -3.27 3.76 12.59
C GLU A 60 -3.15 4.73 13.78
N HIS A 61 -2.86 6.01 13.53
CA HIS A 61 -2.57 7.00 14.57
C HIS A 61 -3.81 7.74 15.11
N GLY A 62 -5.01 7.15 15.03
CA GLY A 62 -6.20 7.63 15.76
C GLY A 62 -7.00 8.74 15.10
N SER A 63 -6.58 9.29 13.97
CA SER A 63 -7.39 10.17 13.13
C SER A 63 -7.91 9.38 11.92
N THR A 64 -9.19 9.49 11.61
CA THR A 64 -9.74 9.00 10.34
C THR A 64 -9.63 10.12 9.30
N PRO A 65 -8.56 10.17 8.50
CA PRO A 65 -8.45 11.19 7.47
C PRO A 65 -9.50 10.94 6.38
N SER A 66 -9.87 11.98 5.64
CA SER A 66 -10.81 11.83 4.52
C SER A 66 -10.25 10.84 3.47
N LEU A 67 -11.13 10.14 2.76
CA LEU A 67 -10.74 9.18 1.72
C LEU A 67 -9.83 9.81 0.67
N ILE A 68 -10.12 11.06 0.28
CA ILE A 68 -9.31 11.79 -0.71
C ILE A 68 -7.89 12.02 -0.19
N TYR A 69 -7.74 12.45 1.06
CA TYR A 69 -6.43 12.62 1.67
C TYR A 69 -5.65 11.29 1.72
N GLN A 70 -6.31 10.21 2.14
CA GLN A 70 -5.70 8.88 2.15
C GLN A 70 -5.29 8.44 0.75
N SER A 71 -6.14 8.64 -0.27
CA SER A 71 -5.83 8.26 -1.65
C SER A 71 -4.66 9.03 -2.24
N VAL A 72 -4.60 10.35 -1.99
CA VAL A 72 -3.47 11.18 -2.43
C VAL A 72 -2.18 10.75 -1.75
N LEU A 73 -2.22 10.54 -0.44
CA LEU A 73 -1.03 10.10 0.30
C LEU A 73 -0.59 8.69 -0.11
N SER A 74 -1.54 7.78 -0.34
CA SER A 74 -1.27 6.44 -0.87
C SER A 74 -0.62 6.49 -2.25
N CYS A 75 -1.13 7.34 -3.14
CA CYS A 75 -0.52 7.57 -4.46
C CYS A 75 0.93 8.05 -4.34
N LEU A 76 1.21 9.00 -3.46
CA LEU A 76 2.57 9.49 -3.23
C LEU A 76 3.48 8.39 -2.66
N ILE A 77 2.98 7.58 -1.73
CA ILE A 77 3.71 6.44 -1.17
C ILE A 77 4.05 5.44 -2.28
N VAL A 78 3.05 5.00 -3.05
CA VAL A 78 3.25 4.00 -4.12
C VAL A 78 4.25 4.53 -5.15
N THR A 79 4.08 5.76 -5.63
CA THR A 79 5.00 6.38 -6.61
C THR A 79 6.43 6.48 -6.06
N SER A 80 6.59 6.81 -4.77
CA SER A 80 7.92 6.90 -4.14
C SER A 80 8.58 5.53 -3.99
N VAL A 81 7.82 4.52 -3.57
CA VAL A 81 8.31 3.14 -3.45
C VAL A 81 8.64 2.58 -4.84
N GLU A 82 7.78 2.81 -5.84
CA GLU A 82 8.00 2.39 -7.23
C GLU A 82 9.27 3.03 -7.80
N PHE A 83 9.46 4.34 -7.60
CA PHE A 83 10.68 5.02 -8.04
C PHE A 83 11.93 4.47 -7.36
N THR A 84 11.93 4.36 -6.03
CA THR A 84 13.09 3.90 -5.27
C THR A 84 13.46 2.45 -5.60
N SER A 85 12.44 1.58 -5.65
CA SER A 85 12.64 0.17 -6.03
C SER A 85 13.05 0.03 -7.49
N GLY A 86 12.49 0.85 -8.39
CA GLY A 86 12.86 0.88 -9.80
C GLY A 86 14.30 1.29 -10.03
N VAL A 87 14.77 2.35 -9.38
CA VAL A 87 16.18 2.72 -9.43
C VAL A 87 17.06 1.56 -8.97
N PHE A 88 16.72 0.92 -7.86
CA PHE A 88 17.52 -0.19 -7.36
C PHE A 88 17.43 -1.44 -8.24
N ILE A 89 16.24 -1.89 -8.60
CA ILE A 89 16.00 -3.15 -9.31
C ILE A 89 16.41 -3.04 -10.78
N ASN A 90 15.97 -1.97 -11.47
CA ASN A 90 16.17 -1.85 -12.92
C ASN A 90 17.49 -1.17 -13.29
N ILE A 91 17.91 -0.12 -12.55
CA ILE A 91 19.11 0.64 -12.90
C ILE A 91 20.34 0.03 -12.22
N VAL A 92 20.32 -0.18 -10.89
CA VAL A 92 21.50 -0.66 -10.16
C VAL A 92 21.74 -2.15 -10.42
N LEU A 93 20.67 -2.98 -10.33
CA LEU A 93 20.78 -4.43 -10.55
C LEU A 93 20.63 -4.84 -12.03
N GLY A 94 20.16 -3.96 -12.91
CA GLY A 94 20.00 -4.22 -14.33
C GLY A 94 18.94 -5.25 -14.69
N LEU A 95 17.94 -5.50 -13.81
CA LEU A 95 16.97 -6.59 -14.00
C LEU A 95 15.88 -6.26 -15.02
N ASN A 96 15.68 -4.97 -15.36
CA ASN A 96 14.70 -4.51 -16.35
C ASN A 96 13.29 -5.10 -16.16
N VAL A 97 12.80 -5.14 -14.91
CA VAL A 97 11.50 -5.69 -14.56
C VAL A 97 10.36 -4.88 -15.18
N TRP A 98 10.53 -3.54 -15.24
CA TRP A 98 9.64 -2.61 -15.96
C TRP A 98 10.44 -1.42 -16.49
N ASP A 99 9.88 -0.78 -17.52
CA ASP A 99 10.44 0.43 -18.13
C ASP A 99 9.33 1.32 -18.69
N TYR A 100 9.23 2.53 -18.18
CA TYR A 100 8.27 3.55 -18.64
C TYR A 100 8.91 4.63 -19.54
N SER A 101 10.11 4.40 -20.05
CA SER A 101 10.84 5.41 -20.86
C SER A 101 10.05 5.88 -22.08
N ALA A 102 9.19 5.02 -22.64
CA ALA A 102 8.33 5.36 -23.78
C ALA A 102 7.07 6.17 -23.39
N LEU A 103 6.78 6.33 -22.09
CA LEU A 103 5.58 7.01 -21.64
C LEU A 103 5.86 8.49 -21.31
N PRO A 104 4.84 9.37 -21.47
CA PRO A 104 5.01 10.78 -21.21
C PRO A 104 5.24 11.07 -19.71
N TYR A 105 6.02 12.12 -19.44
CA TYR A 105 6.32 12.58 -18.09
C TYR A 105 6.89 11.46 -17.20
N ASN A 106 7.76 10.61 -17.78
CA ASN A 106 8.49 9.63 -16.98
C ASN A 106 9.72 10.26 -16.31
N VAL A 107 10.13 9.64 -15.20
CA VAL A 107 11.37 9.98 -14.50
C VAL A 107 12.27 8.74 -14.51
N LEU A 108 13.37 8.82 -15.25
CA LEU A 108 14.34 7.75 -15.44
C LEU A 108 13.71 6.41 -15.93
N GLY A 109 12.55 6.46 -16.58
CA GLY A 109 11.80 5.25 -16.96
C GLY A 109 11.23 4.45 -15.80
N GLN A 110 11.35 4.91 -14.55
CA GLN A 110 10.94 4.13 -13.38
C GLN A 110 9.52 4.47 -12.89
N ILE A 111 9.11 5.72 -13.05
CA ILE A 111 7.74 6.20 -12.79
C ILE A 111 7.29 7.07 -13.95
N CYS A 112 5.97 7.23 -14.13
CA CYS A 112 5.40 8.17 -15.09
C CYS A 112 4.03 8.68 -14.65
N LEU A 113 3.64 9.86 -15.13
CA LEU A 113 2.39 10.50 -14.75
C LEU A 113 1.14 9.64 -15.01
N PRO A 114 0.98 8.93 -16.14
CA PRO A 114 -0.17 8.06 -16.37
C PRO A 114 -0.33 6.97 -15.30
N PHE A 115 0.76 6.29 -14.90
CA PHE A 115 0.69 5.28 -13.86
C PHE A 115 0.52 5.88 -12.47
N SER A 116 1.10 7.04 -12.17
CA SER A 116 0.83 7.75 -10.92
C SER A 116 -0.65 8.15 -10.81
N ALA A 117 -1.30 8.57 -11.88
CA ALA A 117 -2.73 8.82 -11.90
C ALA A 117 -3.56 7.52 -11.70
N LEU A 118 -3.12 6.41 -12.28
CA LEU A 118 -3.73 5.10 -12.05
C LEU A 118 -3.60 4.66 -10.58
N TRP A 119 -2.45 4.88 -9.95
CA TRP A 119 -2.24 4.60 -8.53
C TRP A 119 -3.19 5.39 -7.64
N LEU A 120 -3.50 6.64 -7.99
CA LEU A 120 -4.51 7.42 -7.26
C LEU A 120 -5.88 6.75 -7.28
N LEU A 121 -6.29 6.21 -8.42
CA LEU A 121 -7.57 5.50 -8.56
C LEU A 121 -7.55 4.14 -7.84
N ILE A 122 -6.47 3.37 -7.98
CA ILE A 122 -6.32 2.05 -7.35
C ILE A 122 -6.17 2.18 -5.82
N SER A 123 -5.68 3.30 -5.31
CA SER A 123 -5.58 3.54 -3.87
C SER A 123 -6.93 3.44 -3.16
N VAL A 124 -8.02 3.85 -3.81
CA VAL A 124 -9.36 3.76 -3.20
C VAL A 124 -9.75 2.32 -2.87
N PRO A 125 -9.83 1.38 -3.83
CA PRO A 125 -10.12 -0.01 -3.50
C PRO A 125 -9.06 -0.66 -2.61
N ALA A 126 -7.80 -0.25 -2.68
CA ALA A 126 -6.74 -0.77 -1.83
C ALA A 126 -6.97 -0.41 -0.35
N ILE A 127 -7.36 0.84 -0.04
CA ILE A 127 -7.71 1.28 1.32
C ILE A 127 -8.89 0.45 1.86
N TYR A 128 -9.98 0.32 1.08
CA TYR A 128 -11.13 -0.49 1.50
C TYR A 128 -10.78 -1.96 1.71
N PHE A 129 -9.93 -2.52 0.88
CA PHE A 129 -9.51 -3.91 0.98
C PHE A 129 -8.64 -4.13 2.23
N GLU A 130 -7.78 -3.20 2.55
CA GLU A 130 -6.94 -3.23 3.75
C GLU A 130 -7.79 -3.17 5.01
N ASP A 131 -8.71 -2.21 5.11
CA ASP A 131 -9.68 -2.09 6.21
C ASP A 131 -10.54 -3.36 6.37
N PHE A 132 -11.00 -3.94 5.26
CA PHE A 132 -11.75 -5.19 5.27
C PHE A 132 -10.93 -6.35 5.84
N LEU A 133 -9.67 -6.50 5.45
CA LEU A 133 -8.78 -7.54 5.97
C LEU A 133 -8.56 -7.37 7.47
N ARG A 134 -8.32 -6.15 7.94
CA ARG A 134 -8.16 -5.86 9.38
C ARG A 134 -9.42 -6.19 10.15
N ALA A 135 -10.57 -5.79 9.67
CA ALA A 135 -11.84 -6.08 10.32
C ALA A 135 -12.13 -7.58 10.34
N LYS A 136 -11.96 -8.27 9.22
CA LYS A 136 -12.33 -9.69 9.08
C LYS A 136 -11.38 -10.64 9.81
N LEU A 137 -10.07 -10.38 9.74
CA LEU A 137 -9.06 -11.30 10.26
C LEU A 137 -8.62 -10.97 11.68
N PHE A 138 -8.66 -9.69 12.06
CA PHE A 138 -8.12 -9.24 13.35
C PHE A 138 -9.19 -8.62 14.26
N GLY A 139 -10.46 -8.53 13.81
CA GLY A 139 -11.57 -8.01 14.60
C GLY A 139 -11.50 -6.51 14.86
N GLU A 140 -10.72 -5.78 14.06
CA GLU A 140 -10.65 -4.32 14.13
C GLU A 140 -11.95 -3.71 13.61
N ARG A 141 -12.34 -2.55 14.10
CA ARG A 141 -13.53 -1.87 13.59
C ARG A 141 -13.23 -1.33 12.20
N MET A 142 -14.09 -1.67 11.22
CA MET A 142 -14.06 -0.95 9.95
C MET A 142 -14.26 0.53 10.23
N LYS A 143 -13.29 1.32 9.86
CA LYS A 143 -13.37 2.77 10.02
C LYS A 143 -14.41 3.28 9.01
N ARG A 144 -15.32 4.15 9.45
CA ARG A 144 -16.20 4.87 8.53
C ARG A 144 -15.32 5.83 7.74
N ILE A 145 -15.13 5.52 6.47
CA ILE A 145 -14.41 6.40 5.56
C ILE A 145 -15.39 7.51 5.19
N ASP A 146 -15.22 8.66 5.79
CA ASP A 146 -15.99 9.84 5.41
C ASP A 146 -15.49 10.33 4.05
N LEU A 147 -16.39 10.33 3.06
CA LEU A 147 -16.10 10.75 1.68
C LEU A 147 -15.85 12.28 1.56
N TYR A 148 -15.82 12.99 2.67
CA TYR A 148 -15.68 14.45 2.68
C TYR A 148 -14.23 14.90 2.47
N LEU A 149 -14.07 15.93 1.63
CA LEU A 149 -12.79 16.61 1.34
C LEU A 149 -12.15 17.24 2.60
N PHE A 150 -12.94 17.49 3.63
CA PHE A 150 -12.49 18.11 4.89
C PHE A 150 -13.08 17.34 6.08
N PRO A 151 -12.32 17.19 7.18
CA PRO A 151 -12.84 16.60 8.40
C PRO A 151 -13.99 17.47 8.91
N VAL A 152 -15.20 16.95 8.87
CA VAL A 152 -16.34 17.62 9.51
C VAL A 152 -16.08 17.58 11.03
N LYS A 153 -15.72 18.72 11.63
CA LYS A 153 -15.75 18.87 13.08
C LYS A 153 -17.16 18.54 13.53
N LYS A 154 -17.34 17.41 14.23
CA LYS A 154 -18.57 17.18 14.97
C LYS A 154 -18.64 18.28 16.03
N CYS A 155 -19.49 19.27 15.80
CA CYS A 155 -19.94 20.13 16.88
C CYS A 155 -20.73 19.25 17.85
N LEU A 156 -20.19 19.05 19.04
CA LEU A 156 -20.89 18.52 20.22
C LEU A 156 -21.84 19.59 20.75
#